data_7d5bdfc635e03b786e50e4d8e5347455
#
_entry.id   7d5bdfc635e03b786e50e4d8e5347455
#
_cell.length_a   1.000
_cell.length_b   1.000
_cell.length_c   1.000
_cell.angle_alpha   90.00
_cell.angle_beta   90.00
_cell.angle_gamma   90.00
#
_symmetry.space_group_name_H-M   'P 1'
#
loop_
_entity.id
_entity.type
_entity.pdbx_description
1 polymer ?
#
loop_
_entity_poly.entity_id
_entity_poly.type
_entity_poly.pdbx_seq_one_letter_code
_entity_poly.pdbx_strand_id
1 'polypeptide(L)'
;VIALGVLLGKIKFFGISLGVTFVLFVGIVMSHFGFSIANATLLNFIRDFGLILFVFSIGMQVGPGFFSSFKKGGVQMNMLAVMVVLLNVAVALVIYYTCDVKIAQIVGILSGAVTNTPGLGAAQQALDTLDPATAGTAEDLSMGYAAAYPLGVVGIILSMILLKAVFRVKIEKEQKEIEDENEDSTLKPYVVTFQV
;
A
#
# COMPACT_ATOMS: atom_id res chain seq x y z
N VAL A 1 -11.96 6.01 -16.26
CA VAL A 1 -11.68 5.44 -14.94
C VAL A 1 -10.60 6.23 -14.22
N ILE A 2 -9.35 6.29 -14.73
CA ILE A 2 -8.21 6.93 -14.05
C ILE A 2 -8.49 8.41 -13.76
N ALA A 3 -8.87 9.20 -14.78
CA ALA A 3 -9.12 10.64 -14.61
C ALA A 3 -10.21 10.92 -13.56
N LEU A 4 -11.32 10.18 -13.62
CA LEU A 4 -12.42 10.32 -12.66
C LEU A 4 -11.99 9.89 -11.25
N GLY A 5 -11.24 8.79 -11.13
CA GLY A 5 -10.71 8.32 -9.84
C GLY A 5 -9.75 9.31 -9.19
N VAL A 6 -8.85 9.91 -9.97
CA VAL A 6 -7.92 10.95 -9.46
C VAL A 6 -8.67 12.22 -9.04
N LEU A 7 -9.70 12.62 -9.80
CA LEU A 7 -10.53 13.77 -9.42
C LEU A 7 -11.28 13.54 -8.11
N LEU A 8 -11.94 12.38 -7.97
CA LEU A 8 -12.63 12.01 -6.74
C LEU A 8 -11.66 11.82 -5.56
N GLY A 9 -10.45 11.31 -5.83
CA GLY A 9 -9.41 11.16 -4.81
C GLY A 9 -8.92 12.47 -4.18
N LYS A 10 -9.18 13.63 -4.81
CA LYS A 10 -8.88 14.94 -4.23
C LYS A 10 -9.92 15.39 -3.19
N ILE A 11 -11.09 14.75 -3.15
CA ILE A 11 -12.12 15.07 -2.18
C ILE A 11 -11.68 14.59 -0.80
N LYS A 12 -11.70 15.48 0.18
CA LYS A 12 -11.36 15.18 1.57
C LYS A 12 -12.63 14.88 2.35
N PHE A 13 -12.72 13.68 2.89
CA PHE A 13 -13.75 13.30 3.87
C PHE A 13 -13.15 13.41 5.28
N PHE A 14 -13.73 14.24 6.12
CA PHE A 14 -13.23 14.50 7.49
C PHE A 14 -11.73 14.85 7.55
N GLY A 15 -11.22 15.57 6.55
CA GLY A 15 -9.80 15.93 6.46
C GLY A 15 -8.89 14.88 5.85
N ILE A 16 -9.41 13.68 5.54
CA ILE A 16 -8.68 12.57 4.97
C ILE A 16 -9.01 12.43 3.49
N SER A 17 -7.98 12.30 2.66
CA SER A 17 -8.10 12.04 1.23
C SER A 17 -7.71 10.58 0.96
N LEU A 18 -8.58 9.83 0.26
CA LEU A 18 -8.27 8.48 -0.19
C LEU A 18 -7.32 8.47 -1.41
N GLY A 19 -7.00 9.65 -1.95
CA GLY A 19 -6.02 9.83 -3.00
C GLY A 19 -6.29 8.98 -4.25
N VAL A 20 -5.24 8.45 -4.84
CA VAL A 20 -5.31 7.63 -6.08
C VAL A 20 -6.06 6.32 -5.92
N THR A 21 -6.34 5.89 -4.70
CA THR A 21 -7.10 4.66 -4.43
C THR A 21 -8.54 4.73 -4.94
N PHE A 22 -9.10 5.94 -5.07
CA PHE A 22 -10.41 6.11 -5.71
C PHE A 22 -10.47 5.57 -7.14
N VAL A 23 -9.32 5.44 -7.83
CA VAL A 23 -9.26 4.83 -9.16
C VAL A 23 -9.77 3.38 -9.12
N LEU A 24 -9.43 2.61 -8.07
CA LEU A 24 -9.93 1.26 -7.87
C LEU A 24 -11.46 1.25 -7.74
N PHE A 25 -12.01 2.08 -6.85
CA PHE A 25 -13.46 2.12 -6.62
C PHE A 25 -14.23 2.59 -7.86
N VAL A 26 -13.73 3.60 -8.56
CA VAL A 26 -14.30 4.03 -9.85
C VAL A 26 -14.23 2.89 -10.87
N GLY A 27 -13.14 2.12 -10.91
CA GLY A 27 -13.00 0.94 -11.76
C GLY A 27 -14.07 -0.11 -11.48
N ILE A 28 -14.30 -0.43 -10.20
CA ILE A 28 -15.35 -1.38 -9.77
C ILE A 28 -16.74 -0.89 -10.21
N VAL A 29 -17.08 0.37 -9.94
CA VAL A 29 -18.36 0.96 -10.31
C VAL A 29 -18.56 0.95 -11.83
N MET A 30 -17.56 1.38 -12.59
CA MET A 30 -17.65 1.40 -14.07
C MET A 30 -17.77 -0.02 -14.63
N SER A 31 -17.05 -0.99 -14.08
CA SER A 31 -17.18 -2.40 -14.48
C SER A 31 -18.58 -2.95 -14.20
N HIS A 32 -19.19 -2.57 -13.07
CA HIS A 32 -20.58 -2.94 -12.73
C HIS A 32 -21.57 -2.43 -13.77
N PHE A 33 -21.34 -1.24 -14.33
CA PHE A 33 -22.16 -0.69 -15.42
C PHE A 33 -21.79 -1.23 -16.82
N GLY A 34 -20.95 -2.25 -16.91
CA GLY A 34 -20.57 -2.92 -18.16
C GLY A 34 -19.43 -2.25 -18.94
N PHE A 35 -18.79 -1.21 -18.39
CA PHE A 35 -17.59 -0.62 -18.99
C PHE A 35 -16.36 -1.45 -18.65
N SER A 36 -16.11 -2.49 -19.45
CA SER A 36 -14.95 -3.37 -19.27
C SER A 36 -14.11 -3.42 -20.55
N ILE A 37 -12.83 -3.75 -20.38
CA ILE A 37 -11.94 -4.02 -21.51
C ILE A 37 -12.18 -5.47 -21.92
N ALA A 38 -12.86 -5.67 -23.04
CA ALA A 38 -13.22 -7.02 -23.54
C ALA A 38 -12.00 -7.86 -23.94
N ASN A 39 -10.90 -7.24 -24.31
CA ASN A 39 -9.68 -7.94 -24.70
C ASN A 39 -8.83 -8.27 -23.45
N ALA A 40 -8.84 -9.52 -23.03
CA ALA A 40 -8.10 -10.01 -21.88
C ALA A 40 -6.57 -9.82 -22.01
N THR A 41 -6.02 -10.00 -23.22
CA THR A 41 -4.59 -9.80 -23.47
C THR A 41 -4.18 -8.33 -23.26
N LEU A 42 -5.00 -7.40 -23.76
CA LEU A 42 -4.77 -5.97 -23.54
C LEU A 42 -4.91 -5.59 -22.07
N LEU A 43 -5.90 -6.15 -21.39
CA LEU A 43 -6.11 -5.89 -19.94
C LEU A 43 -4.89 -6.37 -19.13
N ASN A 44 -4.41 -7.58 -19.38
CA ASN A 44 -3.23 -8.13 -18.72
C ASN A 44 -1.97 -7.30 -19.02
N PHE A 45 -1.76 -6.90 -20.27
CA PHE A 45 -0.64 -6.03 -20.63
C PHE A 45 -0.69 -4.70 -19.86
N ILE A 46 -1.84 -4.03 -19.79
CA ILE A 46 -1.98 -2.76 -19.06
C ILE A 46 -1.73 -2.95 -17.56
N ARG A 47 -2.23 -4.05 -16.97
CA ARG A 47 -1.99 -4.42 -15.58
C ARG A 47 -0.49 -4.57 -15.30
N ASP A 48 0.19 -5.40 -16.08
CA ASP A 48 1.59 -5.74 -15.88
C ASP A 48 2.50 -4.53 -16.12
N PHE A 49 2.23 -3.76 -17.17
CA PHE A 49 2.92 -2.51 -17.46
C PHE A 49 2.74 -1.48 -16.34
N GLY A 50 1.51 -1.33 -15.83
CA GLY A 50 1.22 -0.46 -14.69
C GLY A 50 1.98 -0.88 -13.42
N LEU A 51 2.07 -2.19 -13.15
CA LEU A 51 2.83 -2.72 -12.01
C LEU A 51 4.33 -2.47 -12.15
N ILE A 52 4.90 -2.66 -13.35
CA ILE A 52 6.31 -2.36 -13.64
C ILE A 52 6.60 -0.88 -13.39
N LEU A 53 5.79 0.02 -13.93
CA LEU A 53 5.96 1.47 -13.73
C LEU A 53 5.84 1.87 -12.26
N PHE A 54 4.92 1.24 -11.52
CA PHE A 54 4.74 1.49 -10.10
C PHE A 54 5.99 1.08 -9.29
N VAL A 55 6.47 -0.16 -9.49
CA VAL A 55 7.67 -0.67 -8.79
C VAL A 55 8.90 0.15 -9.15
N PHE A 56 9.06 0.50 -10.44
CA PHE A 56 10.14 1.37 -10.90
C PHE A 56 10.11 2.74 -10.21
N SER A 57 8.94 3.38 -10.17
CA SER A 57 8.78 4.70 -9.53
C SER A 57 9.11 4.67 -8.04
N ILE A 58 8.68 3.63 -7.32
CA ILE A 58 9.03 3.44 -5.90
C ILE A 58 10.54 3.20 -5.76
N GLY A 59 11.13 2.35 -6.61
CA GLY A 59 12.57 2.10 -6.60
C GLY A 59 13.39 3.37 -6.77
N MET A 60 12.98 4.24 -7.70
CA MET A 60 13.63 5.54 -7.92
C MET A 60 13.48 6.48 -6.72
N GLN A 61 12.34 6.45 -6.04
CA GLN A 61 12.08 7.30 -4.88
C GLN A 61 12.83 6.82 -3.63
N VAL A 62 12.86 5.52 -3.37
CA VAL A 62 13.43 4.93 -2.15
C VAL A 62 14.93 4.64 -2.29
N GLY A 63 15.39 4.32 -3.50
CA GLY A 63 16.75 3.87 -3.78
C GLY A 63 17.86 4.76 -3.20
N PRO A 64 17.85 6.08 -3.42
CA PRO A 64 18.90 6.96 -2.91
C PRO A 64 19.05 6.95 -1.39
N GLY A 65 17.93 6.77 -0.66
CA GLY A 65 17.91 6.72 0.81
C GLY A 65 18.06 5.32 1.40
N PHE A 66 17.97 4.27 0.60
CA PHE A 66 17.85 2.90 1.08
C PHE A 66 18.99 2.48 2.01
N PHE A 67 20.22 2.62 1.56
CA PHE A 67 21.39 2.23 2.35
C PHE A 67 21.65 3.15 3.56
N SER A 68 21.26 4.42 3.47
CA SER A 68 21.39 5.35 4.60
C SER A 68 20.36 5.06 5.70
N SER A 69 19.21 4.49 5.36
CA SER A 69 18.18 4.13 6.33
C SER A 69 18.59 3.00 7.29
N PHE A 70 19.69 2.26 6.99
CA PHE A 70 20.27 1.27 7.92
C PHE A 70 21.24 1.88 8.93
N LYS A 71 21.58 3.18 8.81
CA LYS A 71 22.43 3.87 9.75
C LYS A 71 21.59 4.57 10.83
N LYS A 72 22.16 4.87 12.00
CA LYS A 72 21.54 5.67 13.08
C LYS A 72 20.09 5.26 13.42
N GLY A 73 19.91 4.06 13.98
CA GLY A 73 18.59 3.62 14.46
C GLY A 73 17.66 3.02 13.39
N GLY A 74 17.97 3.15 12.10
CA GLY A 74 17.16 2.62 11.02
C GLY A 74 17.02 1.09 11.04
N VAL A 75 18.02 0.37 11.56
CA VAL A 75 17.94 -1.09 11.77
C VAL A 75 16.79 -1.46 12.71
N GLN A 76 16.62 -0.70 13.80
CA GLN A 76 15.54 -0.95 14.76
C GLN A 76 14.16 -0.72 14.11
N MET A 77 14.00 0.37 13.35
CA MET A 77 12.75 0.64 12.63
C MET A 77 12.46 -0.41 11.55
N ASN A 78 13.49 -0.83 10.80
CA ASN A 78 13.35 -1.89 9.81
C ASN A 78 12.97 -3.24 10.45
N MET A 79 13.54 -3.56 11.61
CA MET A 79 13.17 -4.77 12.36
C MET A 79 11.73 -4.73 12.85
N LEU A 80 11.26 -3.57 13.34
CA LEU A 80 9.85 -3.37 13.71
C LEU A 80 8.94 -3.52 12.48
N ALA A 81 9.31 -2.97 11.34
CA ALA A 81 8.55 -3.11 10.11
C ALA A 81 8.44 -4.59 9.68
N VAL A 82 9.55 -5.34 9.71
CA VAL A 82 9.56 -6.79 9.42
C VAL A 82 8.66 -7.53 10.40
N MET A 83 8.74 -7.20 11.69
CA MET A 83 7.89 -7.83 12.73
C MET A 83 6.39 -7.58 12.46
N VAL A 84 6.01 -6.35 12.08
CA VAL A 84 4.63 -6.01 11.74
C VAL A 84 4.16 -6.82 10.52
N VAL A 85 4.99 -6.92 9.48
CA VAL A 85 4.65 -7.73 8.29
C VAL A 85 4.46 -9.20 8.65
N LEU A 86 5.38 -9.79 9.42
CA LEU A 86 5.28 -11.19 9.85
C LEU A 86 4.04 -11.43 10.71
N LEU A 87 3.72 -10.49 11.61
CA LEU A 87 2.51 -10.57 12.44
C LEU A 87 1.24 -10.54 11.58
N ASN A 88 1.18 -9.66 10.57
CA ASN A 88 0.04 -9.60 9.65
C ASN A 88 -0.11 -10.92 8.87
N VAL A 89 0.99 -11.51 8.39
CA VAL A 89 0.96 -12.81 7.72
C VAL A 89 0.50 -13.91 8.69
N ALA A 90 0.98 -13.90 9.92
CA ALA A 90 0.57 -14.87 10.94
C ALA A 90 -0.94 -14.79 11.22
N VAL A 91 -1.49 -13.57 11.36
CA VAL A 91 -2.93 -13.37 11.53
C VAL A 91 -3.70 -13.87 10.31
N ALA A 92 -3.25 -13.58 9.09
CA ALA A 92 -3.87 -14.07 7.86
C ALA A 92 -3.89 -15.61 7.82
N LEU A 93 -2.80 -16.26 8.21
CA LEU A 93 -2.72 -17.74 8.30
C LEU A 93 -3.69 -18.29 9.36
N VAL A 94 -3.78 -17.66 10.52
CA VAL A 94 -4.76 -18.07 11.55
C VAL A 94 -6.18 -17.99 11.00
N ILE A 95 -6.54 -16.91 10.32
CA ILE A 95 -7.87 -16.77 9.71
C ILE A 95 -8.07 -17.84 8.63
N TYR A 96 -7.07 -18.11 7.79
CA TYR A 96 -7.13 -19.13 6.76
C TYR A 96 -7.41 -20.52 7.33
N TYR A 97 -6.75 -20.90 8.42
CA TYR A 97 -6.93 -22.23 9.04
C TYR A 97 -8.17 -22.33 9.93
N THR A 98 -8.71 -21.22 10.42
CA THR A 98 -9.91 -21.22 11.29
C THR A 98 -11.21 -20.95 10.55
N CYS A 99 -11.13 -20.24 9.41
CA CYS A 99 -12.27 -19.91 8.58
C CYS A 99 -12.16 -20.69 7.26
N ASP A 100 -13.28 -21.19 6.75
CA ASP A 100 -13.33 -21.86 5.46
C ASP A 100 -13.27 -20.84 4.30
N VAL A 101 -12.10 -20.23 4.12
CA VAL A 101 -11.86 -19.15 3.15
C VAL A 101 -10.74 -19.56 2.21
N LYS A 102 -10.90 -19.30 0.91
CA LYS A 102 -9.87 -19.60 -0.09
C LYS A 102 -8.64 -18.71 0.11
N ILE A 103 -7.47 -19.20 -0.29
CA ILE A 103 -6.20 -18.47 -0.13
C ILE A 103 -6.22 -17.14 -0.89
N ALA A 104 -6.83 -17.05 -2.08
CA ALA A 104 -7.00 -15.83 -2.83
C ALA A 104 -7.76 -14.75 -2.03
N GLN A 105 -8.86 -15.13 -1.38
CA GLN A 105 -9.64 -14.20 -0.55
C GLN A 105 -8.82 -13.68 0.63
N ILE A 106 -8.09 -14.55 1.33
CA ILE A 106 -7.25 -14.14 2.47
C ILE A 106 -6.14 -13.21 2.04
N VAL A 107 -5.46 -13.50 0.93
CA VAL A 107 -4.40 -12.64 0.39
C VAL A 107 -4.98 -11.29 -0.05
N GLY A 108 -6.19 -11.29 -0.62
CA GLY A 108 -6.93 -10.07 -0.94
C GLY A 108 -7.25 -9.25 0.32
N ILE A 109 -7.82 -9.88 1.34
CA ILE A 109 -8.14 -9.25 2.63
C ILE A 109 -6.88 -8.68 3.28
N LEU A 110 -5.80 -9.45 3.32
CA LEU A 110 -4.52 -9.00 3.88
C LEU A 110 -4.00 -7.76 3.14
N SER A 111 -3.95 -7.82 1.80
CA SER A 111 -3.48 -6.71 0.98
C SER A 111 -4.37 -5.46 1.12
N GLY A 112 -5.68 -5.64 1.25
CA GLY A 112 -6.65 -4.57 1.48
C GLY A 112 -6.51 -3.94 2.85
N ALA A 113 -6.41 -4.75 3.90
CA ALA A 113 -6.29 -4.29 5.28
C ALA A 113 -5.06 -3.43 5.54
N VAL A 114 -3.95 -3.74 4.87
CA VAL A 114 -2.70 -2.95 4.95
C VAL A 114 -2.56 -1.96 3.77
N THR A 115 -3.59 -1.77 2.97
CA THR A 115 -3.62 -0.86 1.80
C THR A 115 -2.50 -1.12 0.78
N ASN A 116 -2.08 -2.38 0.63
CA ASN A 116 -0.97 -2.79 -0.24
C ASN A 116 -1.46 -3.14 -1.65
N THR A 117 -1.70 -2.14 -2.48
CA THR A 117 -2.11 -2.32 -3.88
C THR A 117 -1.05 -3.06 -4.74
N PRO A 118 0.26 -2.82 -4.59
CA PRO A 118 1.27 -3.63 -5.30
C PRO A 118 1.23 -5.10 -4.91
N GLY A 119 0.97 -5.41 -3.64
CA GLY A 119 0.79 -6.77 -3.17
C GLY A 119 -0.39 -7.46 -3.84
N LEU A 120 -1.49 -6.75 -4.07
CA LEU A 120 -2.62 -7.24 -4.85
C LEU A 120 -2.20 -7.63 -6.28
N GLY A 121 -1.45 -6.75 -6.97
CA GLY A 121 -0.97 -7.01 -8.33
C GLY A 121 -0.04 -8.22 -8.41
N ALA A 122 0.91 -8.34 -7.48
CA ALA A 122 1.81 -9.49 -7.39
C ALA A 122 1.04 -10.80 -7.11
N ALA A 123 0.04 -10.74 -6.22
CA ALA A 123 -0.81 -11.90 -5.92
C ALA A 123 -1.65 -12.33 -7.12
N GLN A 124 -2.15 -11.40 -7.93
CA GLN A 124 -2.85 -11.73 -9.17
C GLN A 124 -1.96 -12.50 -10.14
N GLN A 125 -0.70 -12.08 -10.32
CA GLN A 125 0.25 -12.80 -11.16
C GLN A 125 0.59 -14.19 -10.60
N ALA A 126 0.73 -14.31 -9.28
CA ALA A 126 1.00 -15.60 -8.64
C ALA A 126 -0.17 -16.57 -8.82
N LEU A 127 -1.42 -16.09 -8.76
CA LEU A 127 -2.61 -16.91 -8.98
C LEU A 127 -2.68 -17.53 -10.38
N ASP A 128 -2.12 -16.87 -11.41
CA ASP A 128 -2.09 -17.40 -12.78
C ASP A 128 -1.28 -18.72 -12.87
N THR A 129 -0.46 -19.00 -11.86
CA THR A 129 0.36 -20.24 -11.76
C THR A 129 -0.24 -21.31 -10.86
N LEU A 130 -1.34 -21.02 -10.17
CA LEU A 130 -1.99 -21.91 -9.21
C LEU A 130 -3.29 -22.50 -9.78
N ASP A 131 -3.72 -23.63 -9.21
CA ASP A 131 -5.01 -24.23 -9.55
C ASP A 131 -6.17 -23.39 -8.97
N PRO A 132 -7.06 -22.84 -9.80
CA PRO A 132 -8.19 -22.03 -9.34
C PRO A 132 -9.15 -22.77 -8.41
N ALA A 133 -9.24 -24.09 -8.53
CA ALA A 133 -10.14 -24.91 -7.69
C ALA A 133 -9.71 -24.88 -6.22
N THR A 134 -8.41 -24.83 -5.96
CA THR A 134 -7.85 -24.84 -4.60
C THR A 134 -7.46 -23.46 -4.12
N ALA A 135 -6.85 -22.63 -4.97
CA ALA A 135 -6.36 -21.31 -4.61
C ALA A 135 -7.44 -20.22 -4.62
N GLY A 136 -8.47 -20.36 -5.45
CA GLY A 136 -9.46 -19.34 -5.74
C GLY A 136 -9.12 -18.54 -7.00
N THR A 137 -9.92 -17.53 -7.29
CA THR A 137 -9.84 -16.75 -8.53
C THR A 137 -9.29 -15.35 -8.29
N ALA A 138 -8.91 -14.64 -9.37
CA ALA A 138 -8.53 -13.23 -9.31
C ALA A 138 -9.70 -12.33 -8.85
N GLU A 139 -10.95 -12.77 -9.07
CA GLU A 139 -12.16 -12.12 -8.56
C GLU A 139 -12.26 -12.27 -7.05
N ASP A 140 -12.05 -13.46 -6.50
CA ASP A 140 -11.99 -13.74 -5.06
C ASP A 140 -10.95 -12.84 -4.38
N LEU A 141 -9.76 -12.73 -4.97
CA LEU A 141 -8.67 -11.88 -4.51
C LEU A 141 -9.07 -10.39 -4.49
N SER A 142 -9.62 -9.91 -5.61
CA SER A 142 -10.00 -8.50 -5.77
C SER A 142 -11.17 -8.12 -4.87
N MET A 143 -12.12 -9.04 -4.66
CA MET A 143 -13.25 -8.84 -3.76
C MET A 143 -12.79 -8.78 -2.29
N GLY A 144 -11.90 -9.67 -1.87
CA GLY A 144 -11.29 -9.61 -0.53
C GLY A 144 -10.57 -8.29 -0.28
N TYR A 145 -9.80 -7.82 -1.26
CA TYR A 145 -9.13 -6.52 -1.20
C TYR A 145 -10.11 -5.36 -1.07
N ALA A 146 -11.10 -5.28 -1.97
CA ALA A 146 -12.06 -4.18 -1.99
C ALA A 146 -12.90 -4.11 -0.70
N ALA A 147 -13.25 -5.25 -0.12
CA ALA A 147 -14.00 -5.32 1.12
C ALA A 147 -13.17 -4.87 2.33
N ALA A 148 -11.89 -5.26 2.42
CA ALA A 148 -11.03 -4.95 3.55
C ALA A 148 -10.42 -3.53 3.48
N TYR A 149 -10.22 -2.99 2.28
CA TYR A 149 -9.51 -1.73 2.07
C TYR A 149 -10.09 -0.52 2.84
N PRO A 150 -11.40 -0.23 2.79
CA PRO A 150 -11.95 0.91 3.52
C PRO A 150 -11.75 0.80 5.02
N LEU A 151 -11.92 -0.42 5.57
CA LEU A 151 -11.67 -0.71 6.98
C LEU A 151 -10.19 -0.60 7.33
N GLY A 152 -9.30 -1.00 6.42
CA GLY A 152 -7.86 -0.84 6.55
C GLY A 152 -7.45 0.62 6.68
N VAL A 153 -7.95 1.50 5.80
CA VAL A 153 -7.68 2.95 5.87
C VAL A 153 -8.16 3.53 7.20
N VAL A 154 -9.40 3.26 7.59
CA VAL A 154 -9.95 3.75 8.87
C VAL A 154 -9.18 3.18 10.06
N GLY A 155 -8.85 1.88 10.03
CA GLY A 155 -8.11 1.20 11.09
C GLY A 155 -6.71 1.78 11.29
N ILE A 156 -5.97 2.05 10.21
CA ILE A 156 -4.64 2.69 10.28
C ILE A 156 -4.75 4.07 10.93
N ILE A 157 -5.72 4.88 10.51
CA ILE A 157 -5.90 6.23 11.06
C ILE A 157 -6.26 6.17 12.54
N LEU A 158 -7.21 5.31 12.91
CA LEU A 158 -7.61 5.14 14.30
C LEU A 158 -6.45 4.61 15.16
N SER A 159 -5.66 3.67 14.65
CA SER A 159 -4.50 3.16 15.38
C SER A 159 -3.45 4.24 15.61
N MET A 160 -3.19 5.12 14.63
CA MET A 160 -2.29 6.26 14.81
C MET A 160 -2.81 7.25 15.86
N ILE A 161 -4.12 7.57 15.84
CA ILE A 161 -4.74 8.44 16.83
C ILE A 161 -4.64 7.81 18.22
N LEU A 162 -4.93 6.51 18.32
CA LEU A 162 -4.87 5.77 19.59
C LEU A 162 -3.43 5.74 20.14
N LEU A 163 -2.45 5.41 19.31
CA LEU A 163 -1.04 5.40 19.69
C LEU A 163 -0.60 6.79 20.20
N LYS A 164 -0.95 7.86 19.47
CA LYS A 164 -0.67 9.22 19.88
C LYS A 164 -1.28 9.54 21.26
N ALA A 165 -2.52 9.10 21.51
CA ALA A 165 -3.21 9.34 22.76
C ALA A 165 -2.63 8.51 23.92
N VAL A 166 -2.35 7.22 23.71
CA VAL A 166 -1.82 6.30 24.72
C VAL A 166 -0.40 6.70 25.13
N PHE A 167 0.47 6.96 24.15
CA PHE A 167 1.86 7.34 24.41
C PHE A 167 2.05 8.85 24.66
N ARG A 168 0.96 9.64 24.59
CA ARG A 168 0.99 11.10 24.80
C ARG A 168 2.06 11.79 23.93
N VAL A 169 2.24 11.33 22.69
CA VAL A 169 3.26 11.84 21.77
C VAL A 169 2.99 13.31 21.46
N LYS A 170 3.98 14.18 21.76
CA LYS A 170 3.94 15.59 21.40
C LYS A 170 4.69 15.78 20.07
N ILE A 171 3.91 15.87 18.98
CA ILE A 171 4.45 15.95 17.61
C ILE A 171 5.45 17.09 17.46
N GLU A 172 5.18 18.26 18.08
CA GLU A 172 6.07 19.42 18.02
C GLU A 172 7.45 19.18 18.66
N LYS A 173 7.51 18.33 19.70
CA LYS A 173 8.78 17.97 20.35
C LYS A 173 9.57 16.98 19.50
N GLU A 174 8.89 15.94 19.00
CA GLU A 174 9.49 14.94 18.11
C GLU A 174 10.00 15.58 16.81
N GLN A 175 9.23 16.53 16.25
CA GLN A 175 9.63 17.23 15.04
C GLN A 175 10.89 18.08 15.26
N LYS A 176 11.01 18.76 16.39
CA LYS A 176 12.24 19.48 16.76
C LYS A 176 13.42 18.54 16.95
N GLU A 177 13.25 17.42 17.62
CA GLU A 177 14.32 16.44 17.82
C GLU A 177 14.81 15.89 16.47
N ILE A 178 13.91 15.64 15.49
CA ILE A 178 14.27 15.22 14.13
C ILE A 178 14.97 16.34 13.35
N GLU A 179 14.53 17.59 13.51
CA GLU A 179 15.17 18.76 12.88
C GLU A 179 16.59 18.96 13.44
N ASP A 180 16.76 18.89 14.75
CA ASP A 180 18.07 19.01 15.43
C ASP A 180 19.03 17.86 15.03
N GLU A 181 18.54 16.60 14.94
CA GLU A 181 19.34 15.48 14.45
C GLU A 181 19.74 15.61 12.97
N ASN A 182 18.86 16.19 12.13
CA ASN A 182 19.17 16.46 10.73
C ASN A 182 20.14 17.62 10.54
N GLU A 183 20.14 18.62 11.44
CA GLU A 183 21.14 19.70 11.42
C GLU A 183 22.53 19.21 11.83
N ASP A 184 22.60 18.26 12.76
CA ASP A 184 23.86 17.66 13.22
C ASP A 184 24.41 16.63 12.22
N SER A 185 23.54 16.08 11.35
CA SER A 185 23.96 15.26 10.23
C SER A 185 24.42 16.17 9.09
N THR A 186 25.73 16.19 8.83
CA THR A 186 26.45 16.95 7.78
C THR A 186 26.04 16.67 6.32
N LEU A 187 24.80 16.29 6.11
CA LEU A 187 24.17 16.07 4.80
C LEU A 187 23.23 17.24 4.44
N LYS A 188 23.74 18.48 4.51
CA LYS A 188 23.05 19.58 3.83
C LYS A 188 23.21 19.37 2.33
N PRO A 189 22.12 19.33 1.54
CA PRO A 189 22.24 19.25 0.09
C PRO A 189 23.03 20.44 -0.40
N TYR A 190 24.14 20.20 -1.10
CA TYR A 190 24.91 21.22 -1.80
C TYR A 190 24.05 21.75 -2.96
N VAL A 191 23.57 22.96 -2.84
CA VAL A 191 23.01 23.68 -3.99
C VAL A 191 24.18 24.23 -4.77
N VAL A 192 24.57 23.57 -5.87
CA VAL A 192 25.56 24.06 -6.81
C VAL A 192 24.82 24.87 -7.86
N THR A 193 24.96 26.19 -7.83
CA THR A 193 24.47 27.06 -8.90
C THR A 193 25.55 27.10 -9.98
N PHE A 194 25.28 26.44 -11.11
CA PHE A 194 26.11 26.62 -12.30
C PHE A 194 25.68 27.90 -13.00
N GLN A 195 26.56 28.90 -13.10
CA GLN A 195 26.42 29.98 -14.07
C GLN A 195 26.82 29.44 -15.45
N VAL A 196 25.88 29.47 -16.38
CA VAL A 196 26.10 29.21 -17.80
C VAL A 196 26.42 30.54 -18.49
#